data_515c86e2be3005988e1c5186f6f60a9a
#
_entry.id   515c86e2be3005988e1c5186f6f60a9a
#
_cell.length_a   1.000
_cell.length_b   1.000
_cell.length_c   1.000
_cell.angle_alpha   90.00
_cell.angle_beta   90.00
_cell.angle_gamma   90.00
#
_symmetry.space_group_name_H-M   'P 1'
#
loop_
_entity.id
_entity.type
_entity.pdbx_description
1 polymer ?
#
loop_
_entity_poly.entity_id
_entity_poly.type
_entity_poly.pdbx_seq_one_letter_code
_entity_poly.pdbx_strand_id
1 'polypeptide(L)'
;TAQYMNKVRVQAALAANCYISPALTVLDLTKENEFTFTDAQGNSKKIIITGERVKSSACDLLSFATIDPAITGIIDKTKKTVSLVISDPSIDLSAVTAKADISAHATISPDPATPQDYSKPVKFTVTAHNGTTSQEYTVVVEQPEKIDQGFNKETVELLFNMDPVANLGMPAFDAPVGPTIAAIDGKVILCPGNGYTPIYVNGQTGAKQGEINIGSAVADAITNDEAEHLLICNHVAGYEVMNIYVTSSVTEAPKLLHSFTNDCSFPMGSKIKCIGDVTKDALITITNEGVDGVSACSNFTTVEIKDGAVVKTTVNDLAPSGYIWGSAPVNFTTVVPRTKDISDGVFLSYYEPSQFSHVASDWTTVTGRFPSDTSGWGLNPNCLDSKAFNNQNYVALFVVSHFPAWGMGPQLYLYNVSNMDKFTGNNITDVACLEIANSNVDWFQVGSNATASGDVVIAPSADGYKLYLYYYDHNSQAFGGYTADCIKR
;
A
#
# COMPACT_ATOMS: atom_id res chain seq x y z
N THR A 1 -5.37 17.74 18.95
CA THR A 1 -6.60 18.53 18.93
C THR A 1 -7.48 18.10 20.09
N ALA A 2 -7.71 19.03 21.02
CA ALA A 2 -8.21 18.73 22.35
C ALA A 2 -9.61 18.09 22.29
N GLN A 3 -9.65 16.79 22.37
CA GLN A 3 -10.85 16.03 22.70
C GLN A 3 -11.39 16.43 24.07
N TYR A 4 -10.55 17.07 24.89
CA TYR A 4 -10.81 17.41 26.28
C TYR A 4 -10.47 18.88 26.58
N MET A 5 -11.37 19.81 26.21
CA MET A 5 -11.19 21.21 26.55
C MET A 5 -11.20 21.49 28.08
N ASN A 6 -11.62 20.52 28.85
CA ASN A 6 -11.60 20.59 30.32
C ASN A 6 -10.23 20.25 30.97
N LYS A 7 -9.22 19.88 30.15
CA LYS A 7 -7.86 19.52 30.62
C LYS A 7 -6.79 19.96 29.60
N VAL A 8 -6.70 21.25 29.34
CA VAL A 8 -5.73 21.82 28.38
C VAL A 8 -4.54 22.41 29.11
N ARG A 9 -3.33 21.95 28.80
CA ARG A 9 -2.11 22.57 29.30
C ARG A 9 -1.89 23.89 28.55
N VAL A 10 -1.89 25.00 29.30
CA VAL A 10 -1.71 26.35 28.73
C VAL A 10 -0.35 26.89 29.11
N GLN A 11 0.34 27.48 28.15
CA GLN A 11 1.62 28.15 28.35
C GLN A 11 1.56 29.53 27.70
N ALA A 12 2.28 30.49 28.26
CA ALA A 12 2.47 31.80 27.65
C ALA A 12 3.95 32.15 27.59
N ALA A 13 4.37 32.73 26.47
CA ALA A 13 5.67 33.44 26.39
C ALA A 13 5.45 34.86 26.87
N LEU A 14 6.20 35.29 27.90
CA LEU A 14 6.10 36.60 28.47
C LEU A 14 7.40 37.38 28.22
N ALA A 15 7.29 38.69 28.12
CA ALA A 15 8.46 39.55 28.14
C ALA A 15 9.21 39.45 29.48
N ALA A 16 10.49 39.84 29.48
CA ALA A 16 11.29 39.81 30.69
C ALA A 16 10.62 40.62 31.84
N ASN A 17 10.68 40.05 33.05
CA ASN A 17 10.09 40.62 34.26
C ASN A 17 8.56 40.80 34.26
N CYS A 18 7.85 40.13 33.32
CA CYS A 18 6.41 40.04 33.33
C CYS A 18 5.96 38.68 33.91
N TYR A 19 4.82 38.64 34.57
CA TYR A 19 4.28 37.37 35.08
C TYR A 19 2.75 37.32 35.05
N ILE A 20 2.22 36.10 35.14
CA ILE A 20 0.80 35.82 35.23
C ILE A 20 0.51 35.12 36.57
N SER A 21 -0.48 35.57 37.27
CA SER A 21 -0.93 34.97 38.55
C SER A 21 -2.44 34.66 38.50
N PRO A 22 -2.85 33.51 38.98
CA PRO A 22 -2.03 32.36 39.35
C PRO A 22 -1.23 31.80 38.15
N ALA A 23 -0.24 30.95 38.39
CA ALA A 23 0.56 30.35 37.36
C ALA A 23 -0.29 29.53 36.38
N LEU A 24 -0.01 29.65 35.10
CA LEU A 24 -0.68 28.84 34.06
C LEU A 24 -0.32 27.37 34.22
N THR A 25 -1.33 26.54 34.23
CA THR A 25 -1.21 25.08 34.39
C THR A 25 -2.14 24.36 33.43
N VAL A 26 -2.80 23.30 33.86
CA VAL A 26 -3.88 22.64 33.13
C VAL A 26 -5.18 23.35 33.45
N LEU A 27 -5.82 23.92 32.45
CA LEU A 27 -7.05 24.70 32.56
C LEU A 27 -8.24 23.93 31.99
N ASP A 28 -9.40 24.21 32.54
CA ASP A 28 -10.68 23.90 31.94
C ASP A 28 -11.13 25.10 31.06
N LEU A 29 -10.87 25.00 29.77
CA LEU A 29 -11.19 26.05 28.81
C LEU A 29 -12.68 26.10 28.42
N THR A 30 -13.54 25.20 28.98
CA THR A 30 -15.00 25.26 28.76
C THR A 30 -15.66 26.38 29.59
N LYS A 31 -14.91 27.00 30.48
CA LYS A 31 -15.32 28.11 31.33
C LYS A 31 -14.28 29.23 31.33
N GLU A 32 -14.68 30.36 31.84
CA GLU A 32 -13.77 31.48 32.04
C GLU A 32 -12.74 31.16 33.13
N ASN A 33 -11.45 31.39 32.79
CA ASN A 33 -10.35 31.28 33.74
C ASN A 33 -9.73 32.66 33.87
N GLU A 34 -9.88 33.28 35.02
CA GLU A 34 -9.40 34.62 35.31
C GLU A 34 -7.96 34.61 35.83
N PHE A 35 -7.12 35.44 35.26
CA PHE A 35 -5.73 35.63 35.65
C PHE A 35 -5.40 37.12 35.75
N THR A 36 -4.36 37.43 36.46
CA THR A 36 -3.77 38.79 36.48
C THR A 36 -2.43 38.76 35.79
N PHE A 37 -2.28 39.51 34.71
CA PHE A 37 -1.00 39.78 34.09
C PHE A 37 -0.37 41.03 34.74
N THR A 38 0.90 40.96 35.10
CA THR A 38 1.67 42.09 35.63
C THR A 38 2.88 42.33 34.74
N ASP A 39 3.06 43.58 34.31
CA ASP A 39 4.18 43.99 33.48
C ASP A 39 5.45 44.26 34.31
N ALA A 40 6.55 44.57 33.63
CA ALA A 40 7.86 44.85 34.27
C ALA A 40 7.85 46.10 35.15
N GLN A 41 6.88 47.00 35.01
CA GLN A 41 6.69 48.22 35.79
C GLN A 41 5.74 48.02 36.98
N GLY A 42 5.18 46.81 37.13
CA GLY A 42 4.26 46.49 38.19
C GLY A 42 2.78 46.82 37.90
N ASN A 43 2.45 47.31 36.71
CA ASN A 43 1.07 47.52 36.30
C ASN A 43 0.38 46.17 36.06
N SER A 44 -0.81 46.05 36.59
CA SER A 44 -1.56 44.79 36.51
C SER A 44 -2.84 44.93 35.71
N LYS A 45 -3.17 43.91 34.94
CA LYS A 45 -4.39 43.80 34.12
C LYS A 45 -5.02 42.42 34.26
N LYS A 46 -6.32 42.36 34.45
CA LYS A 46 -7.08 41.13 34.40
C LYS A 46 -7.12 40.61 32.96
N ILE A 47 -6.90 39.31 32.77
CA ILE A 47 -7.07 38.58 31.53
C ILE A 47 -7.98 37.39 31.80
N ILE A 48 -8.84 37.11 30.85
CA ILE A 48 -9.70 35.92 30.85
C ILE A 48 -9.23 34.99 29.77
N ILE A 49 -8.98 33.73 30.12
CA ILE A 49 -8.63 32.69 29.17
C ILE A 49 -9.80 31.73 29.04
N THR A 50 -10.35 31.66 27.88
CA THR A 50 -11.41 30.71 27.50
C THR A 50 -10.97 29.95 26.25
N GLY A 51 -11.62 28.83 25.96
CA GLY A 51 -11.41 28.11 24.72
C GLY A 51 -12.69 28.00 23.93
N GLU A 52 -12.56 28.21 22.64
CA GLU A 52 -13.61 27.90 21.69
C GLU A 52 -13.22 26.69 20.88
N ARG A 53 -14.11 25.70 20.79
CA ARG A 53 -13.92 24.56 19.90
C ARG A 53 -14.40 24.92 18.51
N VAL A 54 -13.47 25.29 17.66
CA VAL A 54 -13.80 25.47 16.24
C VAL A 54 -14.02 24.09 15.61
N LYS A 55 -15.25 23.86 15.19
CA LYS A 55 -15.58 22.67 14.42
C LYS A 55 -15.05 22.84 13.00
N SER A 56 -14.54 21.74 12.42
CA SER A 56 -14.02 21.73 11.05
C SER A 56 -15.10 22.16 10.03
N SER A 57 -14.69 22.94 9.05
CA SER A 57 -15.50 23.28 7.88
C SER A 57 -15.28 22.33 6.70
N ALA A 58 -14.42 21.29 6.85
CA ALA A 58 -14.16 20.32 5.81
C ALA A 58 -15.41 19.46 5.55
N CYS A 59 -15.81 19.38 4.28
CA CYS A 59 -16.99 18.66 3.82
C CYS A 59 -16.70 17.90 2.51
N ASP A 60 -15.51 17.28 2.44
CA ASP A 60 -15.09 16.54 1.27
C ASP A 60 -15.64 15.11 1.30
N LEU A 61 -16.00 14.60 0.13
CA LEU A 61 -16.16 13.20 -0.15
C LEU A 61 -14.78 12.63 -0.51
N LEU A 62 -14.29 11.68 0.27
CA LEU A 62 -12.94 11.13 0.15
C LEU A 62 -12.93 9.85 -0.70
N SER A 63 -13.94 8.99 -0.51
CA SER A 63 -14.18 7.82 -1.33
C SER A 63 -15.67 7.58 -1.50
N PHE A 64 -16.02 6.87 -2.55
CA PHE A 64 -17.40 6.44 -2.81
C PHE A 64 -17.36 5.12 -3.59
N ALA A 65 -18.11 4.12 -3.16
CA ALA A 65 -18.24 2.87 -3.90
C ALA A 65 -19.61 2.24 -3.64
N THR A 66 -20.21 1.64 -4.67
CA THR A 66 -21.38 0.78 -4.48
C THR A 66 -20.95 -0.56 -3.87
N ILE A 67 -21.88 -1.29 -3.23
CA ILE A 67 -21.58 -2.54 -2.52
C ILE A 67 -21.85 -3.74 -3.40
N ASP A 68 -23.03 -3.80 -4.00
CA ASP A 68 -23.43 -4.87 -4.91
C ASP A 68 -24.30 -4.25 -6.02
N PRO A 69 -23.80 -4.22 -7.26
CA PRO A 69 -22.44 -4.56 -7.68
C PRO A 69 -21.39 -3.62 -7.08
N ALA A 70 -20.19 -4.14 -6.83
CA ALA A 70 -19.08 -3.35 -6.29
C ALA A 70 -18.46 -2.48 -7.39
N ILE A 71 -18.74 -1.17 -7.38
CA ILE A 71 -18.21 -0.20 -8.34
C ILE A 71 -17.58 0.95 -7.57
N THR A 72 -16.27 1.16 -7.78
CA THR A 72 -15.57 2.29 -7.17
C THR A 72 -15.88 3.58 -7.93
N GLY A 73 -16.30 4.61 -7.23
CA GLY A 73 -16.59 5.93 -7.81
C GLY A 73 -15.31 6.75 -8.05
N ILE A 74 -15.21 7.35 -9.22
CA ILE A 74 -14.18 8.31 -9.57
C ILE A 74 -14.66 9.70 -9.16
N ILE A 75 -13.99 10.33 -8.19
CA ILE A 75 -14.37 11.63 -7.66
C ILE A 75 -13.63 12.75 -8.40
N ASP A 76 -14.37 13.58 -9.14
CA ASP A 76 -13.88 14.87 -9.63
C ASP A 76 -14.11 15.94 -8.56
N LYS A 77 -13.03 16.30 -7.86
CA LYS A 77 -13.07 17.30 -6.77
C LYS A 77 -13.42 18.71 -7.26
N THR A 78 -13.20 19.01 -8.54
CA THR A 78 -13.50 20.32 -9.12
C THR A 78 -14.97 20.44 -9.51
N LYS A 79 -15.47 19.45 -10.25
CA LYS A 79 -16.87 19.41 -10.71
C LYS A 79 -17.83 18.92 -9.62
N LYS A 80 -17.30 18.34 -8.53
CA LYS A 80 -18.10 17.71 -7.47
C LYS A 80 -19.00 16.60 -8.02
N THR A 81 -18.46 15.80 -8.93
CA THR A 81 -19.12 14.62 -9.48
C THR A 81 -18.40 13.35 -9.04
N VAL A 82 -19.17 12.28 -8.94
CA VAL A 82 -18.66 10.93 -8.74
C VAL A 82 -19.12 10.10 -9.93
N SER A 83 -18.20 9.66 -10.76
CA SER A 83 -18.51 8.81 -11.90
C SER A 83 -18.42 7.34 -11.47
N LEU A 84 -19.56 6.65 -11.51
CA LEU A 84 -19.62 5.19 -11.38
C LEU A 84 -19.44 4.61 -12.78
N VAL A 85 -18.31 3.98 -13.00
CA VAL A 85 -17.99 3.41 -14.31
C VAL A 85 -18.40 1.95 -14.30
N ILE A 86 -19.36 1.61 -15.16
CA ILE A 86 -19.80 0.23 -15.36
C ILE A 86 -19.27 -0.29 -16.70
N SER A 87 -18.71 -1.51 -16.69
CA SER A 87 -18.27 -2.19 -17.90
C SER A 87 -19.41 -2.97 -18.59
N ASP A 88 -20.42 -3.33 -17.83
CA ASP A 88 -21.59 -4.10 -18.31
C ASP A 88 -22.86 -3.27 -18.15
N PRO A 89 -23.48 -2.85 -19.26
CA PRO A 89 -24.72 -2.07 -19.23
C PRO A 89 -25.95 -2.85 -18.73
N SER A 90 -25.87 -4.18 -18.59
CA SER A 90 -26.95 -5.02 -18.09
C SER A 90 -27.06 -5.03 -16.55
N ILE A 91 -26.11 -4.43 -15.86
CA ILE A 91 -26.11 -4.35 -14.41
C ILE A 91 -27.32 -3.51 -13.92
N ASP A 92 -28.14 -4.09 -13.06
CA ASP A 92 -29.26 -3.37 -12.45
C ASP A 92 -28.75 -2.44 -11.34
N LEU A 93 -28.91 -1.13 -11.55
CA LEU A 93 -28.53 -0.09 -10.61
C LEU A 93 -29.73 0.61 -9.96
N SER A 94 -30.94 0.05 -10.07
CA SER A 94 -32.17 0.69 -9.60
C SER A 94 -32.33 0.74 -8.07
N ALA A 95 -31.62 -0.13 -7.33
CA ALA A 95 -31.74 -0.24 -5.87
C ALA A 95 -30.39 -0.66 -5.21
N VAL A 96 -29.35 0.11 -5.44
CA VAL A 96 -27.99 -0.21 -5.00
C VAL A 96 -27.62 0.58 -3.75
N THR A 97 -26.97 -0.08 -2.78
CA THR A 97 -26.36 0.54 -1.61
C THR A 97 -24.92 0.91 -1.89
N ALA A 98 -24.41 1.92 -1.21
CA ALA A 98 -23.03 2.38 -1.34
C ALA A 98 -22.39 2.61 0.02
N LYS A 99 -21.06 2.69 0.01
CA LYS A 99 -20.23 3.18 1.13
C LYS A 99 -19.52 4.45 0.69
N ALA A 100 -19.30 5.36 1.61
CA ALA A 100 -18.61 6.61 1.37
C ALA A 100 -17.73 6.98 2.57
N ASP A 101 -16.48 7.37 2.29
CA ASP A 101 -15.66 8.04 3.29
C ASP A 101 -15.76 9.55 3.09
N ILE A 102 -15.88 10.26 4.18
CA ILE A 102 -16.05 11.71 4.18
C ILE A 102 -15.10 12.36 5.18
N SER A 103 -14.98 13.68 5.11
CA SER A 103 -14.18 14.44 6.08
C SER A 103 -14.54 14.08 7.53
N ALA A 104 -13.56 14.08 8.41
CA ALA A 104 -13.71 13.66 9.80
C ALA A 104 -14.83 14.44 10.51
N HIS A 105 -15.76 13.72 11.15
CA HIS A 105 -16.94 14.25 11.83
C HIS A 105 -17.97 14.96 10.93
N ALA A 106 -17.84 14.91 9.61
CA ALA A 106 -18.88 15.33 8.68
C ALA A 106 -20.02 14.30 8.66
N THR A 107 -21.14 14.67 8.06
CA THR A 107 -22.27 13.78 7.79
C THR A 107 -22.61 13.81 6.31
N ILE A 108 -23.18 12.74 5.79
CA ILE A 108 -23.62 12.65 4.39
C ILE A 108 -25.12 12.33 4.34
N SER A 109 -25.83 12.96 3.40
CA SER A 109 -27.26 12.75 3.21
C SER A 109 -27.61 12.80 1.72
N PRO A 110 -28.46 11.87 1.20
CA PRO A 110 -28.99 10.71 1.90
C PRO A 110 -27.89 9.79 2.41
N ASP A 111 -28.25 8.82 3.30
CA ASP A 111 -27.29 7.80 3.74
C ASP A 111 -26.97 6.87 2.56
N PRO A 112 -25.69 6.77 2.12
CA PRO A 112 -25.30 5.87 1.03
C PRO A 112 -25.63 4.39 1.30
N ALA A 113 -25.70 3.98 2.56
CA ALA A 113 -26.06 2.61 2.93
C ALA A 113 -27.55 2.29 2.71
N THR A 114 -28.36 3.28 2.40
CA THR A 114 -29.76 3.06 1.97
C THR A 114 -29.82 2.87 0.44
N PRO A 115 -30.63 1.94 -0.09
CA PRO A 115 -30.74 1.72 -1.53
C PRO A 115 -31.11 3.00 -2.29
N GLN A 116 -30.35 3.31 -3.34
CA GLN A 116 -30.58 4.43 -4.25
C GLN A 116 -30.67 3.91 -5.69
N ASP A 117 -31.38 4.67 -6.54
CA ASP A 117 -31.49 4.40 -7.96
C ASP A 117 -30.38 5.15 -8.74
N TYR A 118 -29.26 4.47 -8.98
CA TYR A 118 -28.14 5.04 -9.75
C TYR A 118 -28.33 4.93 -11.27
N SER A 119 -29.45 4.42 -11.77
CA SER A 119 -29.79 4.56 -13.20
C SER A 119 -29.98 6.03 -13.62
N LYS A 120 -30.07 6.92 -12.66
CA LYS A 120 -30.14 8.39 -12.79
C LYS A 120 -29.11 9.06 -11.86
N PRO A 121 -28.78 10.34 -12.12
CA PRO A 121 -27.91 11.10 -11.22
C PRO A 121 -28.48 11.16 -9.81
N VAL A 122 -27.69 10.75 -8.81
CA VAL A 122 -28.05 10.80 -7.39
C VAL A 122 -27.20 11.86 -6.69
N LYS A 123 -27.84 12.70 -5.89
CA LYS A 123 -27.16 13.79 -5.17
C LYS A 123 -26.94 13.42 -3.72
N PHE A 124 -25.72 13.62 -3.24
CA PHE A 124 -25.33 13.49 -1.84
C PHE A 124 -24.78 14.81 -1.32
N THR A 125 -25.26 15.23 -0.16
CA THR A 125 -24.75 16.42 0.50
C THR A 125 -23.88 16.02 1.69
N VAL A 126 -22.60 16.38 1.64
CA VAL A 126 -21.66 16.23 2.77
C VAL A 126 -21.71 17.53 3.58
N THR A 127 -22.16 17.43 4.83
CA THR A 127 -22.19 18.55 5.77
C THR A 127 -21.06 18.46 6.76
N ALA A 128 -20.26 19.49 6.85
CA ALA A 128 -19.09 19.56 7.73
C ALA A 128 -19.47 19.48 9.21
N HIS A 129 -18.49 19.17 10.06
CA HIS A 129 -18.66 19.12 11.52
C HIS A 129 -19.23 20.41 12.12
N ASN A 130 -19.00 21.58 11.52
CA ASN A 130 -19.56 22.86 11.99
C ASN A 130 -21.08 22.97 11.77
N GLY A 131 -21.66 22.09 10.95
CA GLY A 131 -23.11 22.05 10.67
C GLY A 131 -23.63 23.16 9.76
N THR A 132 -22.74 24.04 9.27
CA THR A 132 -23.13 25.22 8.44
C THR A 132 -22.50 25.19 7.05
N THR A 133 -21.37 24.49 6.89
CA THR A 133 -20.70 24.31 5.60
C THR A 133 -21.10 22.97 5.01
N SER A 134 -21.51 22.96 3.75
CA SER A 134 -21.86 21.73 3.05
C SER A 134 -21.41 21.77 1.59
N GLN A 135 -21.22 20.59 1.02
CA GLN A 135 -20.88 20.39 -0.38
C GLN A 135 -21.77 19.30 -0.97
N GLU A 136 -22.41 19.61 -2.08
CA GLU A 136 -23.16 18.62 -2.86
C GLU A 136 -22.25 17.91 -3.85
N TYR A 137 -22.39 16.60 -3.94
CA TYR A 137 -21.75 15.73 -4.94
C TYR A 137 -22.86 15.03 -5.74
N THR A 138 -22.70 14.99 -7.05
CA THR A 138 -23.63 14.28 -7.93
C THR A 138 -22.97 12.98 -8.40
N VAL A 139 -23.56 11.85 -8.03
CA VAL A 139 -23.15 10.53 -8.51
C VAL A 139 -23.85 10.26 -9.85
N VAL A 140 -23.08 9.95 -10.87
CA VAL A 140 -23.55 9.62 -12.22
C VAL A 140 -22.95 8.30 -12.66
N VAL A 141 -23.68 7.52 -13.44
CA VAL A 141 -23.16 6.33 -14.10
C VAL A 141 -22.58 6.75 -15.44
N GLU A 142 -21.33 6.45 -15.62
CA GLU A 142 -20.59 6.68 -16.86
C GLU A 142 -19.88 5.38 -17.25
N GLN A 143 -19.78 5.15 -18.55
CA GLN A 143 -18.92 4.13 -19.13
C GLN A 143 -17.83 4.87 -19.92
N PRO A 144 -16.74 5.36 -19.30
CA PRO A 144 -15.69 5.94 -20.08
C PRO A 144 -15.03 4.87 -20.96
N GLU A 145 -14.72 5.27 -22.15
CA GLU A 145 -13.93 4.43 -23.02
C GLU A 145 -12.54 4.24 -22.41
N LYS A 146 -12.06 2.99 -22.35
CA LYS A 146 -10.68 2.71 -21.95
C LYS A 146 -9.75 2.98 -23.13
N ILE A 147 -8.52 3.40 -22.83
CA ILE A 147 -7.44 3.31 -23.81
C ILE A 147 -7.21 1.84 -24.16
N ASP A 148 -6.70 1.56 -25.34
CA ASP A 148 -6.58 0.20 -25.87
C ASP A 148 -5.76 -0.72 -24.95
N GLN A 149 -4.75 -0.18 -24.28
CA GLN A 149 -3.87 -0.94 -23.40
C GLN A 149 -3.14 -0.05 -22.38
N GLY A 150 -2.86 -0.61 -21.20
CA GLY A 150 -2.07 0.02 -20.17
C GLY A 150 -2.82 1.15 -19.44
N PHE A 151 -2.08 2.10 -18.92
CA PHE A 151 -2.59 3.24 -18.15
C PHE A 151 -2.12 4.57 -18.76
N ASN A 152 -2.84 5.64 -18.44
CA ASN A 152 -2.48 6.99 -18.84
C ASN A 152 -1.46 7.58 -17.86
N LYS A 153 -0.23 7.80 -18.28
CA LYS A 153 0.85 8.34 -17.44
C LYS A 153 0.56 9.74 -16.88
N GLU A 154 -0.26 10.53 -17.58
CA GLU A 154 -0.62 11.89 -17.15
C GLU A 154 -1.58 11.89 -15.95
N THR A 155 -2.16 10.75 -15.63
CA THR A 155 -3.08 10.59 -14.49
C THR A 155 -2.41 10.05 -13.23
N VAL A 156 -1.10 9.84 -13.26
CA VAL A 156 -0.35 9.39 -12.09
C VAL A 156 -0.44 10.44 -11.00
N GLU A 157 -1.02 10.05 -9.86
CA GLU A 157 -1.25 10.93 -8.71
C GLU A 157 -0.79 10.24 -7.43
N LEU A 158 -0.09 10.98 -6.57
CA LEU A 158 0.22 10.56 -5.21
C LEU A 158 -1.05 10.59 -4.36
N LEU A 159 -1.40 9.47 -3.74
CA LEU A 159 -2.55 9.35 -2.84
C LEU A 159 -2.20 9.82 -1.43
N PHE A 160 -1.17 9.23 -0.87
CA PHE A 160 -0.63 9.59 0.44
C PHE A 160 0.82 9.11 0.57
N ASN A 161 1.56 9.75 1.47
CA ASN A 161 2.83 9.27 1.99
C ASN A 161 2.92 9.62 3.48
N MET A 162 3.33 8.66 4.32
CA MET A 162 3.38 8.85 5.77
C MET A 162 4.45 7.99 6.42
N ASP A 163 4.84 8.36 7.62
CA ASP A 163 5.63 7.52 8.52
C ASP A 163 4.71 6.47 9.19
N PRO A 164 4.81 5.18 8.86
CA PRO A 164 3.93 4.17 9.43
C PRO A 164 4.19 3.89 10.91
N VAL A 165 5.40 4.14 11.41
CA VAL A 165 5.73 3.99 12.83
C VAL A 165 5.08 5.10 13.63
N ALA A 166 5.27 6.36 13.23
CA ALA A 166 4.72 7.51 13.93
C ALA A 166 3.20 7.64 13.77
N ASN A 167 2.66 7.34 12.60
CA ASN A 167 1.24 7.58 12.28
C ASN A 167 0.33 6.37 12.53
N LEU A 168 0.85 5.15 12.38
CA LEU A 168 0.05 3.93 12.44
C LEU A 168 0.41 3.03 13.63
N GLY A 169 1.51 3.33 14.33
CA GLY A 169 2.00 2.53 15.44
C GLY A 169 2.62 1.20 14.98
N MET A 170 3.15 1.16 13.74
CA MET A 170 3.90 0.01 13.27
C MET A 170 5.14 -0.21 14.14
N PRO A 171 5.51 -1.45 14.44
CA PRO A 171 6.74 -1.71 15.18
C PRO A 171 7.96 -1.24 14.39
N ALA A 172 8.99 -0.78 15.08
CA ALA A 172 10.30 -0.58 14.49
C ALA A 172 10.97 -1.95 14.34
N PHE A 173 11.35 -2.33 13.10
CA PHE A 173 11.86 -3.66 12.83
C PHE A 173 13.38 -3.72 12.75
N ASP A 174 13.93 -4.76 13.38
CA ASP A 174 15.25 -5.30 13.12
C ASP A 174 15.18 -6.81 12.71
N ALA A 175 14.05 -7.24 12.18
CA ALA A 175 13.76 -8.66 12.08
C ALA A 175 14.05 -9.25 10.69
N PRO A 176 14.40 -10.54 10.61
CA PRO A 176 14.66 -11.23 9.33
C PRO A 176 13.42 -11.38 8.46
N VAL A 177 12.21 -11.32 9.03
CA VAL A 177 10.95 -11.28 8.28
C VAL A 177 10.51 -9.82 8.24
N GLY A 178 10.74 -9.17 7.10
CA GLY A 178 10.39 -7.76 6.90
C GLY A 178 8.90 -7.56 6.63
N PRO A 179 8.41 -6.31 6.73
CA PRO A 179 7.02 -6.01 6.46
C PRO A 179 6.66 -6.29 5.00
N THR A 180 5.45 -6.78 4.81
CA THR A 180 4.81 -6.92 3.50
C THR A 180 3.51 -6.16 3.46
N ILE A 181 3.07 -5.79 2.26
CA ILE A 181 1.82 -5.08 2.05
C ILE A 181 0.94 -5.80 1.03
N ALA A 182 -0.36 -5.57 1.11
CA ALA A 182 -1.35 -6.05 0.15
C ALA A 182 -2.46 -5.01 0.00
N ALA A 183 -3.23 -5.07 -1.09
CA ALA A 183 -4.35 -4.16 -1.29
C ALA A 183 -5.59 -4.94 -1.75
N ILE A 184 -6.69 -4.80 -1.02
CA ILE A 184 -8.01 -5.37 -1.33
C ILE A 184 -9.13 -4.42 -0.90
N ASP A 185 -10.24 -4.44 -1.61
CA ASP A 185 -11.47 -3.69 -1.25
C ASP A 185 -11.20 -2.22 -0.87
N GLY A 186 -10.36 -1.54 -1.66
CA GLY A 186 -9.99 -0.13 -1.41
C GLY A 186 -9.18 0.11 -0.13
N LYS A 187 -8.63 -0.92 0.47
CA LYS A 187 -7.80 -0.89 1.67
C LYS A 187 -6.38 -1.36 1.36
N VAL A 188 -5.41 -0.84 2.10
CA VAL A 188 -4.05 -1.40 2.11
C VAL A 188 -3.81 -2.05 3.46
N ILE A 189 -3.34 -3.28 3.42
CA ILE A 189 -2.99 -4.06 4.60
C ILE A 189 -1.47 -3.99 4.78
N LEU A 190 -1.02 -3.72 6.00
CA LEU A 190 0.37 -3.76 6.39
C LEU A 190 0.55 -4.94 7.33
N CYS A 191 1.38 -5.89 6.90
CA CYS A 191 1.76 -7.06 7.70
C CYS A 191 3.16 -6.86 8.24
N PRO A 192 3.31 -6.66 9.54
CA PRO A 192 4.62 -6.55 10.14
C PRO A 192 5.43 -7.85 10.10
N GLY A 193 4.77 -8.99 10.04
CA GLY A 193 5.39 -10.29 10.27
C GLY A 193 5.70 -10.55 11.75
N ASN A 194 6.49 -11.56 12.06
CA ASN A 194 7.00 -11.88 13.40
C ASN A 194 5.93 -11.96 14.50
N GLY A 195 4.72 -12.46 14.16
CA GLY A 195 3.62 -12.64 15.10
C GLY A 195 2.82 -11.39 15.42
N TYR A 196 3.08 -10.28 14.77
CA TYR A 196 2.24 -9.09 14.87
C TYR A 196 0.97 -9.24 14.02
N THR A 197 -0.14 -8.74 14.54
CA THR A 197 -1.39 -8.70 13.77
C THR A 197 -1.30 -7.63 12.69
N PRO A 198 -1.58 -7.97 11.42
CA PRO A 198 -1.64 -6.97 10.37
C PRO A 198 -2.74 -5.95 10.60
N ILE A 199 -2.46 -4.71 10.24
CA ILE A 199 -3.42 -3.59 10.27
C ILE A 199 -3.87 -3.24 8.86
N TYR A 200 -5.01 -2.56 8.73
CA TYR A 200 -5.43 -2.03 7.44
C TYR A 200 -5.78 -0.54 7.51
N VAL A 201 -5.54 0.12 6.42
CA VAL A 201 -5.75 1.55 6.23
C VAL A 201 -6.64 1.79 5.00
N ASN A 202 -7.24 2.97 4.92
CA ASN A 202 -7.92 3.43 3.71
C ASN A 202 -6.89 3.63 2.58
N GLY A 203 -7.11 2.99 1.43
CA GLY A 203 -6.19 3.02 0.29
C GLY A 203 -6.03 4.38 -0.39
N GLN A 204 -6.93 5.33 -0.14
CA GLN A 204 -6.85 6.69 -0.69
C GLN A 204 -6.15 7.68 0.23
N THR A 205 -6.21 7.44 1.54
CA THR A 205 -5.78 8.44 2.52
C THR A 205 -4.71 7.94 3.49
N GLY A 206 -4.46 6.62 3.52
CA GLY A 206 -3.59 5.99 4.51
C GLY A 206 -4.15 5.98 5.94
N ALA A 207 -5.36 6.47 6.18
CA ALA A 207 -5.93 6.52 7.52
C ALA A 207 -6.19 5.12 8.07
N LYS A 208 -5.66 4.82 9.28
CA LYS A 208 -5.87 3.53 9.95
C LYS A 208 -7.35 3.27 10.20
N GLN A 209 -7.82 2.09 9.83
CA GLN A 209 -9.21 1.66 9.98
C GLN A 209 -9.36 0.51 10.96
N GLY A 210 -8.32 -0.34 11.14
CA GLY A 210 -8.40 -1.45 12.09
C GLY A 210 -7.27 -2.47 11.95
N GLU A 211 -7.53 -3.64 12.53
CA GLU A 211 -6.71 -4.85 12.40
C GLU A 211 -7.50 -5.90 11.63
N ILE A 212 -6.81 -6.72 10.84
CA ILE A 212 -7.49 -7.78 10.09
C ILE A 212 -7.82 -8.97 10.99
N ASN A 213 -8.91 -9.66 10.67
CA ASN A 213 -9.21 -10.95 11.29
C ASN A 213 -8.38 -12.04 10.58
N ILE A 214 -7.31 -12.50 11.22
CA ILE A 214 -6.47 -13.58 10.66
C ILE A 214 -6.95 -14.98 11.05
N GLY A 215 -7.99 -15.12 11.89
CA GLY A 215 -8.50 -16.40 12.35
C GLY A 215 -7.40 -17.27 12.98
N SER A 216 -7.17 -18.45 12.40
CA SER A 216 -6.10 -19.38 12.80
C SER A 216 -4.83 -19.27 11.94
N ALA A 217 -4.78 -18.35 10.96
CA ALA A 217 -3.60 -18.16 10.13
C ALA A 217 -2.46 -17.52 10.92
N VAL A 218 -1.25 -17.83 10.51
CA VAL A 218 -0.04 -17.09 10.94
C VAL A 218 0.31 -16.14 9.81
N ALA A 219 0.35 -14.86 10.10
CA ALA A 219 0.59 -13.82 9.10
C ALA A 219 2.03 -13.33 9.19
N ASP A 220 2.95 -14.04 8.54
CA ASP A 220 4.35 -13.60 8.42
C ASP A 220 4.58 -12.81 7.13
N ALA A 221 3.90 -13.17 6.04
CA ALA A 221 3.87 -12.36 4.83
C ALA A 221 2.48 -12.38 4.16
N ILE A 222 2.21 -11.32 3.40
CA ILE A 222 0.97 -11.14 2.66
C ILE A 222 1.23 -10.64 1.24
N THR A 223 0.27 -10.88 0.36
CA THR A 223 0.15 -10.25 -0.97
C THR A 223 -1.32 -10.22 -1.39
N ASN A 224 -1.63 -9.56 -2.50
CA ASN A 224 -2.94 -9.65 -3.14
C ASN A 224 -2.83 -10.29 -4.53
N ASP A 225 -3.91 -10.90 -4.98
CA ASP A 225 -4.11 -11.28 -6.37
C ASP A 225 -4.72 -10.13 -7.21
N GLU A 226 -5.13 -10.41 -8.45
CA GLU A 226 -5.74 -9.43 -9.36
C GLU A 226 -7.26 -9.27 -9.16
N ALA A 227 -7.86 -10.10 -8.31
CA ALA A 227 -9.29 -10.13 -8.01
C ALA A 227 -9.62 -9.69 -6.58
N GLU A 228 -8.72 -8.90 -5.96
CA GLU A 228 -8.85 -8.36 -4.61
C GLU A 228 -8.95 -9.45 -3.52
N HIS A 229 -8.26 -10.60 -3.70
CA HIS A 229 -8.07 -11.56 -2.63
C HIS A 229 -6.75 -11.31 -1.91
N LEU A 230 -6.80 -11.29 -0.57
CA LEU A 230 -5.64 -11.26 0.30
C LEU A 230 -5.12 -12.68 0.50
N LEU A 231 -3.85 -12.90 0.19
CA LEU A 231 -3.13 -14.12 0.50
C LEU A 231 -2.25 -13.88 1.73
N ILE A 232 -2.27 -14.85 2.65
CA ILE A 232 -1.53 -14.80 3.92
C ILE A 232 -0.73 -16.10 4.03
N CYS A 233 0.54 -16.02 4.36
CA CYS A 233 1.35 -17.20 4.61
C CYS A 233 2.19 -17.10 5.89
N ASN A 234 2.57 -18.25 6.42
CA ASN A 234 3.54 -18.39 7.51
C ASN A 234 4.97 -18.44 6.95
N HIS A 235 5.93 -18.00 7.74
CA HIS A 235 7.36 -18.25 7.49
C HIS A 235 7.74 -19.61 8.07
N VAL A 236 8.50 -20.40 7.31
CA VAL A 236 8.88 -21.76 7.68
C VAL A 236 10.35 -22.06 7.37
N ALA A 237 10.94 -22.90 8.18
CA ALA A 237 12.26 -23.47 7.89
C ALA A 237 12.18 -24.46 6.72
N GLY A 238 13.35 -24.94 6.29
CA GLY A 238 13.41 -26.03 5.32
C GLY A 238 12.71 -27.27 5.82
N TYR A 239 11.97 -27.94 4.95
CA TYR A 239 11.21 -29.19 5.21
C TYR A 239 10.05 -29.06 6.18
N GLU A 240 9.63 -27.83 6.56
CA GLU A 240 8.45 -27.56 7.36
C GLU A 240 7.22 -27.26 6.49
N VAL A 241 6.05 -27.24 7.13
CA VAL A 241 4.77 -27.05 6.43
C VAL A 241 4.46 -25.58 6.23
N MET A 242 4.37 -25.17 4.97
CA MET A 242 3.87 -23.89 4.52
C MET A 242 2.35 -23.95 4.36
N ASN A 243 1.66 -22.94 4.87
CA ASN A 243 0.23 -22.75 4.69
C ASN A 243 -0.03 -21.41 3.99
N ILE A 244 -0.85 -21.43 2.98
CA ILE A 244 -1.34 -20.23 2.30
C ILE A 244 -2.84 -20.15 2.55
N TYR A 245 -3.27 -19.03 3.13
CA TYR A 245 -4.67 -18.71 3.39
C TYR A 245 -5.13 -17.61 2.44
N VAL A 246 -6.45 -17.57 2.18
CA VAL A 246 -7.07 -16.56 1.30
C VAL A 246 -8.33 -15.99 1.93
N THR A 247 -8.54 -14.70 1.75
CA THR A 247 -9.79 -14.00 2.09
C THR A 247 -10.01 -12.80 1.16
N SER A 248 -11.25 -12.43 0.90
CA SER A 248 -11.63 -11.18 0.23
C SER A 248 -12.10 -10.10 1.22
N SER A 249 -11.97 -10.36 2.54
CA SER A 249 -12.47 -9.47 3.58
C SER A 249 -11.44 -9.29 4.68
N VAL A 250 -11.31 -8.08 5.20
CA VAL A 250 -10.48 -7.79 6.39
C VAL A 250 -11.14 -8.20 7.71
N THR A 251 -12.46 -8.50 7.69
CA THR A 251 -13.24 -8.84 8.88
C THR A 251 -13.57 -10.33 9.00
N GLU A 252 -13.48 -11.06 7.90
CA GLU A 252 -13.72 -12.51 7.89
C GLU A 252 -12.41 -13.28 8.06
N ALA A 253 -12.47 -14.39 8.80
CA ALA A 253 -11.33 -15.27 8.96
C ALA A 253 -10.95 -15.89 7.60
N PRO A 254 -9.65 -15.87 7.23
CA PRO A 254 -9.18 -16.43 5.98
C PRO A 254 -9.36 -17.96 5.95
N LYS A 255 -9.55 -18.50 4.75
CA LYS A 255 -9.66 -19.95 4.51
C LYS A 255 -8.32 -20.50 4.01
N LEU A 256 -7.98 -21.71 4.41
CA LEU A 256 -6.82 -22.41 3.88
C LEU A 256 -7.00 -22.64 2.38
N LEU A 257 -6.12 -22.04 1.57
CA LEU A 257 -6.05 -22.24 0.13
C LEU A 257 -5.19 -23.46 -0.21
N HIS A 258 -3.99 -23.54 0.40
CA HIS A 258 -3.04 -24.61 0.14
C HIS A 258 -2.15 -24.87 1.35
N SER A 259 -1.77 -26.14 1.53
CA SER A 259 -0.80 -26.58 2.54
C SER A 259 0.17 -27.55 1.88
N PHE A 260 1.48 -27.31 2.00
CA PHE A 260 2.50 -28.17 1.42
C PHE A 260 3.77 -28.13 2.25
N THR A 261 4.61 -29.13 2.13
CA THR A 261 5.95 -29.12 2.73
C THR A 261 6.89 -28.29 1.87
N ASN A 262 7.67 -27.42 2.50
CA ASN A 262 8.78 -26.74 1.85
C ASN A 262 9.84 -27.79 1.45
N ASP A 263 9.80 -28.25 0.22
CA ASP A 263 10.71 -29.29 -0.29
C ASP A 263 12.09 -28.73 -0.66
N CYS A 264 12.60 -27.84 0.19
CA CYS A 264 13.89 -27.19 0.07
C CYS A 264 14.52 -27.07 1.46
N SER A 265 15.83 -27.10 1.54
CA SER A 265 16.56 -26.94 2.82
C SER A 265 16.59 -25.50 3.33
N PHE A 266 16.20 -24.53 2.50
CA PHE A 266 16.21 -23.11 2.83
C PHE A 266 14.85 -22.66 3.36
N PRO A 267 14.79 -21.70 4.30
CA PRO A 267 13.56 -21.10 4.75
C PRO A 267 12.76 -20.44 3.59
N MET A 268 11.47 -20.21 3.79
CA MET A 268 10.62 -19.49 2.87
C MET A 268 9.47 -18.82 3.61
N GLY A 269 8.87 -17.80 2.98
CA GLY A 269 7.66 -17.16 3.51
C GLY A 269 7.86 -15.72 3.99
N SER A 270 9.04 -15.10 3.79
CA SER A 270 9.21 -13.65 3.95
C SER A 270 8.66 -12.85 2.77
N LYS A 271 8.58 -13.46 1.59
CA LYS A 271 8.03 -12.87 0.37
C LYS A 271 7.13 -13.86 -0.34
N ILE A 272 5.89 -13.46 -0.54
CA ILE A 272 4.89 -14.15 -1.35
C ILE A 272 4.33 -13.17 -2.38
N LYS A 273 4.21 -13.58 -3.64
CA LYS A 273 3.65 -12.79 -4.72
C LYS A 273 2.69 -13.61 -5.55
N CYS A 274 1.70 -12.97 -6.16
CA CYS A 274 0.66 -13.63 -6.92
C CYS A 274 0.27 -12.81 -8.14
N ILE A 275 0.13 -13.45 -9.29
CA ILE A 275 -0.46 -12.89 -10.51
C ILE A 275 -1.67 -13.75 -10.92
N GLY A 276 -2.71 -13.12 -11.44
CA GLY A 276 -3.98 -13.77 -11.79
C GLY A 276 -5.00 -13.74 -10.64
N ASP A 277 -6.02 -14.57 -10.75
CA ASP A 277 -7.16 -14.69 -9.83
C ASP A 277 -7.13 -16.10 -9.21
N VAL A 278 -6.92 -16.20 -7.91
CA VAL A 278 -6.81 -17.51 -7.22
C VAL A 278 -8.09 -18.31 -7.23
N THR A 279 -9.22 -17.71 -7.58
CA THR A 279 -10.50 -18.42 -7.80
C THR A 279 -10.66 -18.95 -9.22
N LYS A 280 -9.73 -18.61 -10.12
CA LYS A 280 -9.67 -19.06 -11.52
C LYS A 280 -8.27 -19.59 -11.84
N ASP A 281 -7.48 -18.78 -12.56
CA ASP A 281 -6.12 -19.09 -12.94
C ASP A 281 -5.17 -18.09 -12.29
N ALA A 282 -4.20 -18.59 -11.53
CA ALA A 282 -3.19 -17.78 -10.87
C ALA A 282 -1.85 -18.52 -10.78
N LEU A 283 -0.81 -17.75 -10.56
CA LEU A 283 0.51 -18.26 -10.24
C LEU A 283 1.05 -17.52 -9.01
N ILE A 284 1.33 -18.28 -7.96
CA ILE A 284 1.95 -17.77 -6.73
C ILE A 284 3.44 -18.11 -6.79
N THR A 285 4.28 -17.17 -6.40
CA THR A 285 5.71 -17.36 -6.16
C THR A 285 6.06 -17.06 -4.71
N ILE A 286 6.89 -17.91 -4.12
CA ILE A 286 7.42 -17.74 -2.78
C ILE A 286 8.93 -17.93 -2.87
N THR A 287 9.69 -16.89 -2.54
CA THR A 287 11.14 -16.95 -2.61
C THR A 287 11.68 -17.68 -1.40
N ASN A 288 12.59 -18.64 -1.63
CA ASN A 288 13.36 -19.25 -0.56
C ASN A 288 14.52 -18.30 -0.18
N GLU A 289 14.98 -18.40 1.06
CA GLU A 289 15.87 -17.41 1.66
C GLU A 289 17.24 -18.02 1.93
N GLY A 290 18.29 -17.31 1.53
CA GLY A 290 19.63 -17.63 2.01
C GLY A 290 19.75 -17.31 3.51
N VAL A 291 20.74 -17.88 4.14
CA VAL A 291 21.08 -17.58 5.54
C VAL A 291 22.38 -16.79 5.55
N ASP A 292 22.31 -15.55 6.03
CA ASP A 292 23.44 -14.63 6.05
C ASP A 292 24.68 -15.24 6.70
N GLY A 293 25.81 -15.14 6.00
CA GLY A 293 27.09 -15.69 6.43
C GLY A 293 27.14 -17.23 6.55
N VAL A 294 26.07 -17.96 6.23
CA VAL A 294 25.95 -19.41 6.39
C VAL A 294 25.73 -20.12 5.06
N SER A 295 24.73 -19.75 4.30
CA SER A 295 24.39 -20.43 3.06
C SER A 295 23.69 -19.51 2.06
N ALA A 296 24.11 -19.58 0.81
CA ALA A 296 23.46 -18.92 -0.31
C ALA A 296 22.36 -19.79 -0.88
N CYS A 297 21.25 -19.17 -1.28
CA CYS A 297 20.09 -19.80 -1.88
C CYS A 297 19.92 -19.35 -3.33
N SER A 298 19.26 -20.17 -4.13
CA SER A 298 18.90 -19.88 -5.51
C SER A 298 17.48 -20.36 -5.85
N ASN A 299 16.75 -20.81 -4.83
CA ASN A 299 15.47 -21.48 -5.00
C ASN A 299 14.29 -20.55 -4.80
N PHE A 300 13.22 -20.81 -5.54
CA PHE A 300 11.91 -20.25 -5.31
C PHE A 300 10.85 -21.32 -5.60
N THR A 301 9.74 -21.22 -4.89
CA THR A 301 8.62 -22.15 -5.03
C THR A 301 7.50 -21.52 -5.82
N THR A 302 6.93 -22.25 -6.76
CA THR A 302 5.71 -21.88 -7.50
C THR A 302 4.53 -22.73 -7.08
N VAL A 303 3.35 -22.11 -6.96
CA VAL A 303 2.06 -22.78 -6.80
C VAL A 303 1.16 -22.37 -7.96
N GLU A 304 0.85 -23.33 -8.82
CA GLU A 304 0.02 -23.13 -10.02
C GLU A 304 -1.44 -23.43 -9.67
N ILE A 305 -2.32 -22.50 -10.00
CA ILE A 305 -3.78 -22.59 -9.80
C ILE A 305 -4.45 -22.57 -11.16
N LYS A 306 -5.34 -23.53 -11.41
CA LYS A 306 -6.20 -23.61 -12.60
C LYS A 306 -7.63 -23.87 -12.17
N ASP A 307 -8.59 -23.13 -12.74
CA ASP A 307 -10.00 -23.23 -12.41
C ASP A 307 -10.27 -23.19 -10.89
N GLY A 308 -9.52 -22.35 -10.16
CA GLY A 308 -9.63 -22.19 -8.71
C GLY A 308 -9.04 -23.32 -7.87
N ALA A 309 -8.36 -24.29 -8.47
CA ALA A 309 -7.73 -25.40 -7.77
C ALA A 309 -6.21 -25.39 -7.94
N VAL A 310 -5.49 -25.70 -6.86
CA VAL A 310 -4.03 -25.90 -6.93
C VAL A 310 -3.76 -27.17 -7.73
N VAL A 311 -3.03 -27.04 -8.82
CA VAL A 311 -2.69 -28.16 -9.71
C VAL A 311 -1.27 -28.62 -9.58
N LYS A 312 -0.35 -27.73 -9.11
CA LYS A 312 1.06 -28.06 -8.99
C LYS A 312 1.79 -27.15 -8.01
N THR A 313 2.71 -27.73 -7.24
CA THR A 313 3.69 -27.00 -6.44
C THR A 313 5.08 -27.46 -6.87
N THR A 314 6.00 -26.52 -7.13
CA THR A 314 7.32 -26.85 -7.67
C THR A 314 8.39 -25.98 -7.03
N VAL A 315 9.47 -26.59 -6.56
CA VAL A 315 10.69 -25.87 -6.22
C VAL A 315 11.52 -25.71 -7.49
N ASN A 316 11.89 -24.48 -7.80
CA ASN A 316 12.70 -24.10 -8.96
C ASN A 316 14.07 -23.63 -8.48
N ASP A 317 15.09 -23.74 -9.35
CA ASP A 317 16.47 -23.39 -9.02
C ASP A 317 17.05 -22.44 -10.10
N LEU A 318 17.49 -21.27 -9.69
CA LEU A 318 18.09 -20.25 -10.55
C LEU A 318 19.64 -20.28 -10.56
N ALA A 319 20.27 -21.18 -9.80
CA ALA A 319 21.73 -21.32 -9.83
C ALA A 319 22.30 -21.55 -11.25
N PRO A 320 21.66 -22.34 -12.15
CA PRO A 320 22.17 -22.51 -13.50
C PRO A 320 22.22 -21.22 -14.32
N SER A 321 21.39 -20.22 -14.01
CA SER A 321 21.44 -18.89 -14.62
C SER A 321 22.45 -17.93 -13.97
N GLY A 322 23.09 -18.38 -12.89
CA GLY A 322 24.08 -17.63 -12.12
C GLY A 322 23.51 -16.77 -10.99
N TYR A 323 22.22 -16.92 -10.65
CA TYR A 323 21.59 -16.17 -9.57
C TYR A 323 21.61 -16.96 -8.26
N ILE A 324 22.31 -16.39 -7.28
CA ILE A 324 22.48 -16.93 -5.92
C ILE A 324 22.41 -15.75 -4.95
N TRP A 325 21.61 -15.85 -3.88
CA TRP A 325 21.40 -14.80 -2.90
C TRP A 325 21.53 -15.29 -1.46
N GLY A 326 21.64 -14.36 -0.52
CA GLY A 326 21.71 -14.64 0.90
C GLY A 326 23.10 -14.72 1.49
N SER A 327 24.13 -14.28 0.77
CA SER A 327 25.51 -14.16 1.30
C SER A 327 25.82 -12.78 1.90
N ALA A 328 24.94 -11.83 1.75
CA ALA A 328 25.06 -10.47 2.28
C ALA A 328 24.09 -10.26 3.45
N PRO A 329 24.29 -9.24 4.33
CA PRO A 329 23.40 -8.98 5.45
C PRO A 329 21.96 -8.62 5.06
N VAL A 330 21.70 -8.41 3.77
CA VAL A 330 20.39 -8.08 3.22
C VAL A 330 19.90 -9.20 2.31
N ASN A 331 19.07 -10.07 2.83
CA ASN A 331 18.72 -11.33 2.19
C ASN A 331 17.37 -11.33 1.47
N PHE A 332 16.69 -10.18 1.40
CA PHE A 332 15.37 -10.12 0.80
C PHE A 332 15.47 -10.10 -0.73
N THR A 333 15.26 -11.29 -1.30
CA THR A 333 15.11 -11.46 -2.73
C THR A 333 13.64 -11.61 -3.04
N THR A 334 13.20 -11.00 -4.12
CA THR A 334 11.85 -11.23 -4.64
C THR A 334 11.93 -11.81 -6.04
N VAL A 335 11.21 -12.91 -6.24
CA VAL A 335 10.99 -13.53 -7.55
C VAL A 335 9.52 -13.42 -7.90
N VAL A 336 9.20 -12.84 -9.06
CA VAL A 336 7.82 -12.68 -9.55
C VAL A 336 7.67 -13.28 -10.94
N PRO A 337 6.54 -13.91 -11.28
CA PRO A 337 6.30 -14.41 -12.61
C PRO A 337 6.03 -13.24 -13.57
N ARG A 338 6.41 -13.40 -14.85
CA ARG A 338 6.10 -12.41 -15.89
C ARG A 338 4.60 -12.37 -16.21
N THR A 339 3.97 -13.55 -16.25
CA THR A 339 2.54 -13.73 -16.45
C THR A 339 2.03 -14.87 -15.53
N LYS A 340 0.75 -15.16 -15.57
CA LYS A 340 0.18 -16.34 -14.88
C LYS A 340 0.58 -17.69 -15.48
N ASP A 341 1.37 -17.69 -16.56
CA ASP A 341 1.99 -18.88 -17.15
C ASP A 341 3.49 -18.91 -16.85
N ILE A 342 3.94 -19.90 -16.08
CA ILE A 342 5.33 -20.01 -15.67
C ILE A 342 6.29 -20.23 -16.86
N SER A 343 5.78 -20.68 -18.02
CA SER A 343 6.57 -20.82 -19.25
C SER A 343 7.07 -19.48 -19.80
N ASP A 344 6.50 -18.38 -19.34
CA ASP A 344 6.92 -17.02 -19.68
C ASP A 344 8.13 -16.52 -18.88
N GLY A 345 8.63 -17.32 -17.92
CA GLY A 345 9.77 -17.00 -17.07
C GLY A 345 9.43 -16.08 -15.90
N VAL A 346 10.45 -15.65 -15.21
CA VAL A 346 10.35 -14.85 -13.98
C VAL A 346 11.26 -13.63 -14.02
N PHE A 347 10.84 -12.59 -13.32
CA PHE A 347 11.71 -11.49 -12.93
C PHE A 347 12.21 -11.70 -11.50
N LEU A 348 13.43 -11.27 -11.25
CA LEU A 348 14.02 -11.28 -9.91
C LEU A 348 14.84 -10.03 -9.66
N SER A 349 14.93 -9.66 -8.40
CA SER A 349 15.80 -8.61 -7.92
C SER A 349 16.26 -8.90 -6.51
N TYR A 350 17.52 -8.63 -6.22
CA TYR A 350 18.11 -8.75 -4.90
C TYR A 350 19.34 -7.86 -4.76
N TYR A 351 19.81 -7.70 -3.53
CA TYR A 351 20.86 -6.75 -3.18
C TYR A 351 22.15 -6.88 -4.00
N GLU A 352 22.67 -8.08 -4.16
CA GLU A 352 23.89 -8.35 -4.93
C GLU A 352 23.56 -9.30 -6.08
N PRO A 353 23.72 -8.90 -7.34
CA PRO A 353 24.52 -7.78 -7.87
C PRO A 353 23.75 -6.46 -8.12
N SER A 354 22.76 -6.06 -7.35
CA SER A 354 22.00 -4.81 -7.51
C SER A 354 21.41 -4.64 -8.91
N GLN A 355 20.69 -5.65 -9.38
CA GLN A 355 20.11 -5.64 -10.72
C GLN A 355 18.71 -6.24 -10.74
N PHE A 356 17.92 -5.78 -11.69
CA PHE A 356 16.65 -6.34 -12.08
C PHE A 356 16.86 -7.23 -13.29
N SER A 357 16.39 -8.47 -13.24
CA SER A 357 16.70 -9.46 -14.28
C SER A 357 15.49 -10.30 -14.67
N HIS A 358 15.47 -10.76 -15.92
CA HIS A 358 14.51 -11.75 -16.40
C HIS A 358 15.21 -13.05 -16.77
N VAL A 359 14.68 -14.16 -16.28
CA VAL A 359 15.15 -15.52 -16.56
C VAL A 359 14.01 -16.30 -17.22
N ALA A 360 14.32 -16.96 -18.33
CA ALA A 360 13.38 -17.82 -19.04
C ALA A 360 13.04 -19.07 -18.22
N SER A 361 11.95 -19.74 -18.57
CA SER A 361 11.44 -20.93 -17.86
C SER A 361 12.32 -22.18 -17.91
N ASP A 362 13.41 -22.13 -18.66
CA ASP A 362 14.46 -23.17 -18.65
C ASP A 362 15.43 -23.01 -17.45
N TRP A 363 15.30 -21.91 -16.70
CA TRP A 363 16.10 -21.51 -15.55
C TRP A 363 17.60 -21.37 -15.83
N THR A 364 17.99 -21.32 -17.09
CA THR A 364 19.37 -21.19 -17.56
C THR A 364 19.59 -19.93 -18.38
N THR A 365 18.59 -19.53 -19.16
CA THR A 365 18.68 -18.42 -20.10
C THR A 365 18.27 -17.11 -19.43
N VAL A 366 19.23 -16.21 -19.27
CA VAL A 366 18.95 -14.83 -18.83
C VAL A 366 18.65 -13.99 -20.07
N THR A 367 17.43 -13.51 -20.20
CA THR A 367 16.97 -12.73 -21.35
C THR A 367 17.03 -11.22 -21.11
N GLY A 368 17.30 -10.78 -19.90
CA GLY A 368 17.50 -9.38 -19.57
C GLY A 368 18.28 -9.21 -18.25
N ARG A 369 19.22 -8.27 -18.24
CA ARG A 369 19.95 -7.81 -17.06
C ARG A 369 20.02 -6.31 -17.06
N PHE A 370 19.41 -5.68 -16.07
CA PHE A 370 19.29 -4.24 -15.95
C PHE A 370 19.89 -3.82 -14.62
N PRO A 371 21.19 -3.43 -14.59
CA PRO A 371 21.84 -3.00 -13.37
C PRO A 371 21.20 -1.71 -12.85
N SER A 372 21.25 -1.53 -11.55
CA SER A 372 20.99 -0.24 -10.93
C SER A 372 22.17 0.69 -11.21
N ASP A 373 21.89 1.91 -11.60
CA ASP A 373 22.87 3.00 -11.77
C ASP A 373 23.27 3.63 -10.43
N THR A 374 22.64 3.21 -9.34
CA THR A 374 22.99 3.62 -7.99
C THR A 374 23.95 2.61 -7.35
N SER A 375 25.04 3.07 -6.76
CA SER A 375 26.04 2.22 -6.12
C SER A 375 25.46 1.47 -4.91
N GLY A 376 25.64 0.16 -4.89
CA GLY A 376 24.95 -0.87 -4.15
C GLY A 376 24.69 -0.74 -2.64
N TRP A 377 25.34 0.14 -1.91
CA TRP A 377 25.14 0.24 -0.45
C TRP A 377 24.05 1.22 -0.01
N GLY A 378 23.68 2.17 -0.86
CA GLY A 378 22.68 3.19 -0.52
C GLY A 378 21.25 2.74 -0.79
N LEU A 379 21.03 2.01 -1.88
CA LEU A 379 19.73 1.61 -2.39
C LEU A 379 19.71 0.12 -2.73
N ASN A 380 18.64 -0.58 -2.35
CA ASN A 380 18.49 -2.02 -2.58
C ASN A 380 17.26 -2.31 -3.45
N PRO A 381 17.46 -2.82 -4.67
CA PRO A 381 16.37 -3.25 -5.54
C PRO A 381 15.92 -4.67 -5.16
N ASN A 382 15.14 -4.81 -4.09
CA ASN A 382 14.75 -6.15 -3.59
C ASN A 382 13.23 -6.37 -3.47
N CYS A 383 12.41 -5.40 -3.86
CA CYS A 383 10.96 -5.51 -3.76
C CYS A 383 10.34 -5.52 -5.16
N LEU A 384 9.69 -6.61 -5.53
CA LEU A 384 8.99 -6.77 -6.79
C LEU A 384 7.53 -7.16 -6.56
N ASP A 385 6.67 -6.77 -7.49
CA ASP A 385 5.35 -7.34 -7.68
C ASP A 385 4.99 -7.40 -9.16
N SER A 386 4.14 -8.33 -9.56
CA SER A 386 3.69 -8.46 -10.96
C SER A 386 2.18 -8.64 -11.03
N LYS A 387 1.54 -7.88 -11.93
CA LYS A 387 0.09 -7.96 -12.22
C LYS A 387 -0.19 -7.63 -13.67
N ALA A 388 -1.32 -8.14 -14.16
CA ALA A 388 -1.91 -7.69 -15.41
C ALA A 388 -2.85 -6.50 -15.16
N PHE A 389 -2.84 -5.54 -16.08
CA PHE A 389 -3.76 -4.41 -16.08
C PHE A 389 -4.02 -3.93 -17.50
N ASN A 390 -5.28 -3.78 -17.86
CA ASN A 390 -5.74 -3.27 -19.16
C ASN A 390 -4.91 -3.80 -20.35
N ASN A 391 -4.93 -5.12 -20.55
CA ASN A 391 -4.26 -5.84 -21.63
C ASN A 391 -2.73 -5.74 -21.64
N GLN A 392 -2.11 -5.38 -20.53
CA GLN A 392 -0.65 -5.36 -20.38
C GLN A 392 -0.24 -6.08 -19.08
N ASN A 393 0.97 -6.65 -19.09
CA ASN A 393 1.61 -7.21 -17.90
C ASN A 393 2.64 -6.20 -17.38
N TYR A 394 2.62 -5.99 -16.07
CA TYR A 394 3.50 -5.06 -15.39
C TYR A 394 4.30 -5.74 -14.29
N VAL A 395 5.51 -5.26 -14.10
CA VAL A 395 6.32 -5.54 -12.91
C VAL A 395 6.64 -4.21 -12.25
N ALA A 396 6.35 -4.08 -10.96
CA ALA A 396 6.83 -2.98 -10.14
C ALA A 396 8.14 -3.38 -9.49
N LEU A 397 9.09 -2.47 -9.44
CA LEU A 397 10.33 -2.57 -8.66
C LEU A 397 10.37 -1.41 -7.67
N PHE A 398 10.52 -1.73 -6.40
CA PHE A 398 10.79 -0.73 -5.38
C PHE A 398 12.20 -0.93 -4.83
N VAL A 399 13.00 0.12 -4.98
CA VAL A 399 14.38 0.17 -4.51
C VAL A 399 14.37 0.84 -3.15
N VAL A 400 14.55 0.06 -2.08
CA VAL A 400 14.51 0.57 -0.71
C VAL A 400 15.82 1.25 -0.33
N SER A 401 15.75 2.24 0.54
CA SER A 401 16.90 2.94 1.09
C SER A 401 17.58 2.10 2.18
N HIS A 402 18.84 1.74 2.00
CA HIS A 402 19.61 1.00 3.00
C HIS A 402 20.30 1.92 4.02
N PHE A 403 20.86 3.03 3.54
CA PHE A 403 21.54 4.01 4.37
C PHE A 403 20.97 5.42 4.15
N PRO A 404 19.84 5.75 4.81
CA PRO A 404 19.19 7.06 4.63
C PRO A 404 20.12 8.25 4.94
N ALA A 405 21.07 8.08 5.84
CA ALA A 405 22.05 9.12 6.20
C ALA A 405 22.90 9.61 5.01
N TRP A 406 22.93 8.89 3.90
CA TRP A 406 23.59 9.32 2.67
C TRP A 406 22.71 10.21 1.78
N GLY A 407 21.51 10.56 2.24
CA GLY A 407 20.62 11.49 1.55
C GLY A 407 19.93 10.92 0.31
N MET A 408 19.97 9.59 0.12
CA MET A 408 19.32 8.91 -0.98
C MET A 408 17.99 8.34 -0.49
N GLY A 409 16.88 8.82 -1.03
CA GLY A 409 15.58 8.24 -0.81
C GLY A 409 15.34 7.02 -1.72
N PRO A 410 14.30 6.22 -1.44
CA PRO A 410 13.93 5.09 -2.27
C PRO A 410 13.41 5.51 -3.64
N GLN A 411 13.31 4.55 -4.57
CA GLN A 411 12.85 4.76 -5.93
C GLN A 411 11.81 3.70 -6.30
N LEU A 412 10.77 4.10 -7.00
CA LEU A 412 9.70 3.23 -7.49
C LEU A 412 9.69 3.27 -9.02
N TYR A 413 9.73 2.09 -9.62
CA TYR A 413 9.66 1.88 -11.07
C TYR A 413 8.50 0.95 -11.42
N LEU A 414 7.91 1.19 -12.58
CA LEU A 414 6.97 0.26 -13.21
C LEU A 414 7.46 -0.09 -14.60
N TYR A 415 7.43 -1.36 -14.93
CA TYR A 415 7.90 -1.92 -16.18
C TYR A 415 6.75 -2.57 -16.94
N ASN A 416 6.56 -2.26 -18.22
CA ASN A 416 5.66 -3.00 -19.09
C ASN A 416 6.43 -4.19 -19.69
N VAL A 417 6.09 -5.38 -19.25
CA VAL A 417 6.77 -6.63 -19.63
C VAL A 417 5.97 -7.50 -20.58
N SER A 418 4.94 -6.93 -21.22
CA SER A 418 4.05 -7.66 -22.13
C SER A 418 4.78 -8.11 -23.39
N ASN A 419 5.75 -7.32 -23.86
CA ASN A 419 6.55 -7.62 -25.04
C ASN A 419 8.04 -7.50 -24.72
N MET A 420 8.70 -8.65 -24.54
CA MET A 420 10.11 -8.71 -24.19
C MET A 420 11.04 -8.22 -25.33
N ASP A 421 10.61 -8.26 -26.58
CA ASP A 421 11.41 -7.71 -27.71
C ASP A 421 11.54 -6.18 -27.62
N LYS A 422 10.62 -5.53 -26.93
CA LYS A 422 10.64 -4.08 -26.66
C LYS A 422 11.26 -3.75 -25.29
N PHE A 423 11.51 -4.76 -24.48
CA PHE A 423 12.07 -4.60 -23.13
C PHE A 423 13.60 -4.64 -23.21
N THR A 424 14.18 -3.59 -23.80
CA THR A 424 15.62 -3.47 -24.10
C THR A 424 16.17 -2.17 -23.53
N GLY A 425 17.30 -2.24 -22.85
CA GLY A 425 17.98 -1.09 -22.25
C GLY A 425 19.27 -1.53 -21.56
N ASN A 426 19.99 -0.58 -20.98
CA ASN A 426 21.28 -0.82 -20.34
C ASN A 426 21.17 -0.85 -18.78
N ASN A 427 20.11 -0.27 -18.22
CA ASN A 427 19.90 -0.16 -16.77
C ASN A 427 18.39 -0.19 -16.43
N ILE A 428 18.08 -0.16 -15.13
CA ILE A 428 16.70 -0.20 -14.63
C ILE A 428 15.86 1.00 -15.08
N THR A 429 16.46 2.16 -15.30
CA THR A 429 15.76 3.38 -15.73
C THR A 429 15.38 3.31 -17.19
N ASP A 430 16.27 2.81 -18.07
CA ASP A 430 16.05 2.75 -19.52
C ASP A 430 14.81 1.95 -19.89
N VAL A 431 14.49 0.89 -19.14
CA VAL A 431 13.37 -0.02 -19.44
C VAL A 431 12.09 0.35 -18.69
N ALA A 432 12.14 1.34 -17.81
CA ALA A 432 10.98 1.75 -17.02
C ALA A 432 9.92 2.46 -17.89
N CYS A 433 8.68 2.06 -17.77
CA CYS A 433 7.56 2.80 -18.37
C CYS A 433 7.06 3.92 -17.45
N LEU A 434 7.33 3.84 -16.16
CA LEU A 434 7.09 4.88 -15.16
C LEU A 434 8.22 4.86 -14.14
N GLU A 435 8.73 6.04 -13.81
CA GLU A 435 9.71 6.27 -12.75
C GLU A 435 9.16 7.32 -11.80
N ILE A 436 9.21 7.02 -10.51
CA ILE A 436 8.87 7.96 -9.44
C ILE A 436 10.12 8.11 -8.58
N ALA A 437 10.84 9.19 -8.82
CA ALA A 437 12.03 9.50 -8.05
C ALA A 437 11.67 9.99 -6.64
N ASN A 438 12.62 9.87 -5.71
CA ASN A 438 12.48 10.31 -4.32
C ASN A 438 12.17 11.81 -4.15
N SER A 439 12.50 12.65 -5.14
CA SER A 439 12.19 14.07 -5.12
C SER A 439 10.69 14.40 -5.16
N ASN A 440 9.85 13.42 -5.48
CA ASN A 440 8.40 13.60 -5.59
C ASN A 440 7.66 13.38 -4.27
N VAL A 441 8.34 12.90 -3.23
CA VAL A 441 7.76 12.64 -1.91
C VAL A 441 8.73 13.04 -0.80
N ASP A 442 8.18 13.39 0.36
CA ASP A 442 8.97 13.60 1.57
C ASP A 442 9.26 12.24 2.22
N TRP A 443 10.54 11.90 2.37
CA TRP A 443 11.00 10.70 3.04
C TRP A 443 11.37 10.97 4.49
N PHE A 444 10.89 10.12 5.40
CA PHE A 444 11.10 10.26 6.86
C PHE A 444 12.38 9.55 7.31
N GLN A 445 13.50 9.86 6.74
CA GLN A 445 14.77 9.16 6.97
C GLN A 445 15.18 9.11 8.45
N VAL A 446 15.26 7.92 9.01
CA VAL A 446 15.47 7.74 10.46
C VAL A 446 16.78 7.09 10.86
N GLY A 447 17.43 6.36 9.99
CA GLY A 447 18.68 5.69 10.28
C GLY A 447 18.92 4.51 9.34
N SER A 448 20.09 3.89 9.47
CA SER A 448 20.40 2.68 8.72
C SER A 448 19.77 1.46 9.38
N ASN A 449 19.34 0.54 8.54
CA ASN A 449 18.84 -0.78 8.94
C ASN A 449 19.59 -1.83 8.11
N ALA A 450 20.17 -2.81 8.78
CA ALA A 450 20.98 -3.83 8.13
C ALA A 450 20.17 -4.71 7.15
N THR A 451 18.85 -4.80 7.32
CA THR A 451 17.99 -5.63 6.49
C THR A 451 17.42 -4.90 5.27
N ALA A 452 17.41 -3.56 5.23
CA ALA A 452 16.84 -2.76 4.14
C ALA A 452 15.47 -3.28 3.66
N SER A 453 14.60 -3.61 4.60
CA SER A 453 13.33 -4.27 4.31
C SER A 453 12.27 -3.30 3.79
N GLY A 454 11.48 -3.78 2.87
CA GLY A 454 10.38 -3.05 2.27
C GLY A 454 9.50 -3.96 1.43
N ASP A 455 8.49 -3.38 0.79
CA ASP A 455 7.64 -4.11 -0.15
C ASP A 455 6.97 -3.16 -1.15
N VAL A 456 6.46 -3.74 -2.23
CA VAL A 456 5.66 -3.05 -3.24
C VAL A 456 4.54 -3.97 -3.71
N VAL A 457 3.36 -3.39 -3.97
CA VAL A 457 2.27 -4.12 -4.61
C VAL A 457 1.62 -3.28 -5.70
N ILE A 458 1.23 -3.98 -6.76
CA ILE A 458 0.35 -3.50 -7.80
C ILE A 458 -1.07 -3.99 -7.46
N ALA A 459 -2.04 -3.10 -7.51
CA ALA A 459 -3.43 -3.46 -7.28
C ALA A 459 -4.32 -2.84 -8.38
N PRO A 460 -4.75 -3.63 -9.36
CA PRO A 460 -5.82 -3.22 -10.25
C PRO A 460 -7.11 -3.02 -9.46
N SER A 461 -7.88 -1.96 -9.78
CA SER A 461 -9.23 -1.83 -9.22
C SER A 461 -10.16 -2.93 -9.76
N ALA A 462 -11.15 -3.33 -8.97
CA ALA A 462 -12.12 -4.37 -9.37
C ALA A 462 -12.84 -4.04 -10.69
N ASP A 463 -13.11 -2.76 -10.97
CA ASP A 463 -13.71 -2.27 -12.22
C ASP A 463 -12.69 -2.21 -13.39
N GLY A 464 -11.40 -2.44 -13.12
CA GLY A 464 -10.32 -2.44 -14.08
C GLY A 464 -10.03 -1.10 -14.74
N TYR A 465 -10.42 0.03 -14.11
CA TYR A 465 -10.11 1.37 -14.63
C TYR A 465 -8.93 2.03 -13.98
N LYS A 466 -8.59 1.64 -12.74
CA LYS A 466 -7.47 2.21 -11.98
C LYS A 466 -6.41 1.18 -11.68
N LEU A 467 -5.19 1.65 -11.73
CA LEU A 467 -4.00 0.94 -11.26
C LEU A 467 -3.51 1.65 -10.01
N TYR A 468 -3.33 0.91 -8.94
CA TYR A 468 -2.72 1.39 -7.71
C TYR A 468 -1.34 0.79 -7.55
N LEU A 469 -0.41 1.60 -7.04
CA LEU A 469 0.95 1.19 -6.68
C LEU A 469 1.17 1.61 -5.23
N TYR A 470 1.27 0.64 -4.32
CA TYR A 470 1.59 0.92 -2.92
C TYR A 470 3.00 0.43 -2.60
N TYR A 471 3.68 1.18 -1.76
CA TYR A 471 5.06 0.91 -1.36
C TYR A 471 5.26 1.10 0.14
N TYR A 472 6.24 0.37 0.67
CA TYR A 472 6.69 0.48 2.04
C TYR A 472 8.23 0.41 2.07
N ASP A 473 8.87 1.43 2.62
CA ASP A 473 10.30 1.44 2.94
C ASP A 473 10.48 1.55 4.44
N HIS A 474 11.00 0.50 5.04
CA HIS A 474 11.19 0.47 6.49
C HIS A 474 12.27 1.44 6.97
N ASN A 475 13.40 1.57 6.25
CA ASN A 475 14.50 2.45 6.63
C ASN A 475 14.11 3.92 6.58
N SER A 476 13.38 4.32 5.56
CA SER A 476 12.87 5.67 5.43
C SER A 476 11.59 5.88 6.23
N GLN A 477 11.06 4.84 6.89
CA GLN A 477 9.77 4.84 7.56
C GLN A 477 8.68 5.48 6.70
N ALA A 478 8.69 5.15 5.41
CA ALA A 478 7.78 5.70 4.42
C ALA A 478 6.82 4.63 3.89
N PHE A 479 5.55 4.91 3.98
CA PHE A 479 4.46 4.10 3.44
C PHE A 479 3.55 4.99 2.63
N GLY A 480 3.23 4.59 1.41
CA GLY A 480 2.42 5.42 0.54
C GLY A 480 1.89 4.69 -0.67
N GLY A 481 1.22 5.45 -1.53
CA GLY A 481 0.65 4.92 -2.75
C GLY A 481 0.41 5.95 -3.83
N TYR A 482 0.42 5.47 -5.06
CA TYR A 482 0.08 6.19 -6.28
C TYR A 482 -1.09 5.53 -6.98
N THR A 483 -1.83 6.30 -7.76
CA THR A 483 -2.85 5.79 -8.67
C THR A 483 -2.64 6.31 -10.07
N ALA A 484 -3.12 5.56 -11.06
CA ALA A 484 -3.28 5.99 -12.44
C ALA A 484 -4.56 5.37 -13.01
N ASP A 485 -5.12 5.93 -14.06
CA ASP A 485 -6.28 5.37 -14.74
C ASP A 485 -5.99 4.98 -16.20
N CYS A 486 -6.88 4.20 -16.80
CA CYS A 486 -6.83 3.82 -18.20
C CYS A 486 -7.96 4.45 -19.04
N ILE A 487 -8.50 5.59 -18.59
CA ILE A 487 -9.61 6.26 -19.24
C ILE A 487 -9.09 7.05 -20.45
N LYS A 488 -9.78 6.90 -21.58
CA LYS A 488 -9.56 7.71 -22.78
C LYS A 488 -10.13 9.10 -22.56
N ARG A 489 -9.30 10.10 -22.66
CA ARG A 489 -9.63 11.51 -22.45
C ARG A 489 -9.65 12.27 -23.75
#